data_58b7c56676c8055da2528a2515fb95ad
#
_entry.id   58b7c56676c8055da2528a2515fb95ad
#
_cell.length_a   1.000
_cell.length_b   1.000
_cell.length_c   1.000
_cell.angle_alpha   90.00
_cell.angle_beta   90.00
_cell.angle_gamma   90.00
#
_symmetry.space_group_name_H-M   'P 1'
#
loop_
_entity.id
_entity.type
_entity.pdbx_description
1 polymer ?
#
loop_
_entity_poly.entity_id
_entity_poly.type
_entity_poly.pdbx_seq_one_letter_code
_entity_poly.pdbx_strand_id
1 'polypeptide(L)'
;MLFLESKVKVADNSGIRTVKCLKFLNGYSNNSKGTLGNIAVVSIADYKGYKKKSSRKVFLGIIVSLKKWVRRKTGFFVRAGENRVVLLDNKDKMLGKAVKGPVALELREKNISKILFLAKVIF
;
A
#
# COMPACT_ATOMS: atom_id res chain seq x y z
N MET A 1 -2.98 -9.57 -5.44
CA MET A 1 -3.19 -10.13 -4.09
C MET A 1 -1.85 -10.31 -3.41
N LEU A 2 -1.76 -9.89 -2.15
CA LEU A 2 -0.56 -10.04 -1.35
C LEU A 2 -0.78 -11.09 -0.26
N PHE A 3 0.29 -11.78 0.11
CA PHE A 3 0.29 -12.78 1.16
C PHE A 3 1.13 -12.30 2.34
N LEU A 4 1.00 -12.98 3.47
CA LEU A 4 1.83 -12.72 4.65
C LEU A 4 3.31 -12.85 4.30
N GLU A 5 4.12 -12.01 4.91
CA GLU A 5 5.57 -11.94 4.71
C GLU A 5 6.03 -11.51 3.32
N SER A 6 5.10 -11.09 2.44
CA SER A 6 5.47 -10.53 1.14
C SER A 6 6.20 -9.21 1.31
N LYS A 7 7.27 -9.02 0.55
CA LYS A 7 7.97 -7.73 0.46
C LYS A 7 7.31 -6.89 -0.61
N VAL A 8 6.98 -5.64 -0.28
CA VAL A 8 6.35 -4.72 -1.20
C VAL A 8 7.08 -3.38 -1.18
N LYS A 9 7.02 -2.67 -2.30
CA LYS A 9 7.63 -1.35 -2.41
C LYS A 9 6.73 -0.30 -1.81
N VAL A 10 7.34 0.74 -1.26
CA VAL A 10 6.62 1.89 -0.71
C VAL A 10 6.48 2.95 -1.80
N ALA A 11 5.25 3.40 -2.02
CA ALA A 11 4.92 4.35 -3.08
C ALA A 11 5.05 5.82 -2.65
N ASP A 12 5.21 6.09 -1.37
CA ASP A 12 5.31 7.47 -0.88
C ASP A 12 6.76 7.93 -0.68
N ASN A 13 6.92 9.17 -0.23
CA ASN A 13 8.24 9.77 -0.02
C ASN A 13 8.69 9.75 1.45
N SER A 14 8.24 8.78 2.22
CA SER A 14 8.56 8.67 3.65
C SER A 14 10.02 8.31 3.94
N GLY A 15 10.80 7.95 2.92
CA GLY A 15 12.20 7.52 3.10
C GLY A 15 12.37 6.03 3.30
N ILE A 16 11.29 5.28 3.24
CA ILE A 16 11.29 3.82 3.34
C ILE A 16 11.15 3.26 1.93
N ARG A 17 11.98 2.29 1.57
CA ARG A 17 11.98 1.69 0.23
C ARG A 17 11.04 0.49 0.14
N THR A 18 11.23 -0.48 1.02
CA THR A 18 10.43 -1.71 1.04
C THR A 18 9.96 -2.04 2.44
N VAL A 19 8.83 -2.71 2.51
CA VAL A 19 8.24 -3.19 3.76
C VAL A 19 7.80 -4.63 3.58
N LYS A 20 7.60 -5.29 4.71
CA LYS A 20 7.14 -6.68 4.75
C LYS A 20 5.77 -6.71 5.40
N CYS A 21 4.81 -7.34 4.74
CA CYS A 21 3.44 -7.45 5.26
C CYS A 21 3.38 -8.50 6.38
N LEU A 22 2.94 -8.08 7.55
CA LEU A 22 2.81 -8.97 8.71
C LEU A 22 1.38 -9.47 8.89
N LYS A 23 0.39 -8.63 8.61
CA LYS A 23 -1.02 -8.96 8.84
C LYS A 23 -1.90 -8.04 7.98
N PHE A 24 -3.01 -8.55 7.49
CA PHE A 24 -4.00 -7.74 6.77
C PHE A 24 -5.22 -7.51 7.65
N LEU A 25 -5.65 -6.26 7.75
CA LEU A 25 -6.79 -5.85 8.56
C LEU A 25 -8.03 -5.74 7.67
N ASN A 26 -8.52 -6.86 7.20
CA ASN A 26 -9.65 -6.91 6.26
C ASN A 26 -10.96 -7.40 6.88
N GLY A 27 -11.00 -7.57 8.20
CA GLY A 27 -12.21 -7.97 8.91
C GLY A 27 -12.56 -9.45 8.85
N TYR A 28 -11.80 -10.26 8.15
CA TYR A 28 -12.02 -11.69 8.09
C TYR A 28 -11.18 -12.43 9.13
N SER A 29 -11.66 -13.62 9.56
CA SER A 29 -10.93 -14.47 10.49
C SER A 29 -9.59 -14.94 9.94
N ASN A 30 -9.50 -15.11 8.63
CA ASN A 30 -8.25 -15.47 7.94
C ASN A 30 -7.65 -14.23 7.29
N ASN A 31 -6.67 -13.62 7.93
CA ASN A 31 -6.00 -12.39 7.49
C ASN A 31 -4.72 -12.68 6.71
N SER A 32 -4.71 -13.75 5.90
CA SER A 32 -3.52 -14.16 5.16
C SER A 32 -3.36 -13.53 3.79
N LYS A 33 -4.40 -12.86 3.28
CA LYS A 33 -4.40 -12.28 1.93
C LYS A 33 -4.86 -10.83 1.97
N GLY A 34 -4.24 -10.01 1.11
CA GLY A 34 -4.62 -8.60 0.95
C GLY A 34 -4.86 -8.24 -0.50
N THR A 35 -5.87 -7.42 -0.74
CA THR A 35 -6.22 -6.89 -2.06
C THR A 35 -6.12 -5.38 -2.07
N LEU A 36 -6.41 -4.74 -3.21
CA LEU A 36 -6.38 -3.29 -3.36
C LEU A 36 -7.27 -2.61 -2.32
N GLY A 37 -6.73 -1.58 -1.68
CA GLY A 37 -7.45 -0.82 -0.66
C GLY A 37 -7.46 -1.44 0.72
N ASN A 38 -6.96 -2.65 0.90
CA ASN A 38 -6.85 -3.25 2.22
C ASN A 38 -5.73 -2.57 3.02
N ILE A 39 -5.94 -2.51 4.33
CA ILE A 39 -4.95 -2.01 5.26
C ILE A 39 -4.13 -3.19 5.78
N ALA A 40 -2.82 -3.05 5.78
CA ALA A 40 -1.91 -4.07 6.27
C ALA A 40 -1.05 -3.50 7.38
N VAL A 41 -0.70 -4.33 8.34
CA VAL A 41 0.37 -4.04 9.30
C VAL A 41 1.68 -4.44 8.64
N VAL A 42 2.61 -3.51 8.52
CA VAL A 42 3.87 -3.72 7.82
C VAL A 42 5.07 -3.40 8.71
N SER A 43 6.15 -4.13 8.50
CA SER A 43 7.44 -3.82 9.13
C SER A 43 8.40 -3.29 8.08
N ILE A 44 9.32 -2.42 8.48
CA ILE A 44 10.30 -1.86 7.58
C ILE A 44 11.35 -2.93 7.26
N ALA A 45 11.53 -3.21 5.96
CA ALA A 45 12.56 -4.11 5.49
C ALA A 45 13.80 -3.34 5.02
N ASP A 46 13.61 -2.17 4.40
CA ASP A 46 14.71 -1.44 3.78
C ASP A 46 14.43 0.06 3.75
N TYR A 47 15.45 0.88 3.95
CA TYR A 47 15.38 2.34 3.90
C TYR A 47 16.05 2.88 2.64
N LYS A 48 15.63 4.07 2.19
CA LYS A 48 16.31 4.79 1.11
C LYS A 48 17.53 5.53 1.63
N GLY A 49 18.71 5.09 1.20
CA GLY A 49 19.96 5.80 1.43
C GLY A 49 20.22 6.18 2.90
N TYR A 50 20.64 7.43 3.10
CA TYR A 50 21.03 7.94 4.42
C TYR A 50 19.91 8.63 5.18
N LYS A 51 18.66 8.52 4.76
CA LYS A 51 17.57 9.17 5.47
C LYS A 51 17.47 8.69 6.90
N LYS A 52 17.20 9.63 7.79
CA LYS A 52 17.08 9.33 9.22
C LYS A 52 16.02 8.26 9.45
N LYS A 53 16.41 7.21 10.12
CA LYS A 53 15.53 6.11 10.45
C LYS A 53 14.58 6.52 11.57
N SER A 54 13.31 6.21 11.41
CA SER A 54 12.37 6.31 12.51
C SER A 54 12.72 5.27 13.59
N SER A 55 12.50 5.61 14.85
CA SER A 55 12.59 4.65 15.93
C SER A 55 11.52 3.57 15.83
N ARG A 56 10.45 3.89 15.15
CA ARG A 56 9.31 3.00 14.96
C ARG A 56 9.56 2.07 13.78
N LYS A 57 9.37 0.77 14.00
CA LYS A 57 9.63 -0.27 12.99
C LYS A 57 8.36 -0.84 12.34
N VAL A 58 7.20 -0.56 12.90
CA VAL A 58 5.93 -1.12 12.44
C VAL A 58 4.97 0.02 12.11
N PHE A 59 4.34 -0.05 10.95
CA PHE A 59 3.39 0.94 10.46
C PHE A 59 2.15 0.25 9.88
N LEU A 60 1.11 1.04 9.65
CA LEU A 60 0.00 0.62 8.81
C LEU A 60 0.30 1.03 7.37
N GLY A 61 -0.16 0.24 6.42
CA GLY A 61 -0.02 0.55 5.00
C GLY A 61 -1.30 0.23 4.24
N ILE A 62 -1.57 1.00 3.20
CA ILE A 62 -2.69 0.75 2.29
C ILE A 62 -2.13 0.24 0.97
N ILE A 63 -2.66 -0.87 0.49
CA ILE A 63 -2.24 -1.46 -0.78
C ILE A 63 -2.82 -0.61 -1.92
N VAL A 64 -1.95 0.02 -2.71
CA VAL A 64 -2.36 0.95 -3.78
C VAL A 64 -2.21 0.36 -5.17
N SER A 65 -1.36 -0.64 -5.36
CA SER A 65 -1.22 -1.34 -6.64
C SER A 65 -0.79 -2.77 -6.45
N LEU A 66 -1.23 -3.64 -7.35
CA LEU A 66 -0.92 -5.06 -7.33
C LEU A 66 -0.47 -5.52 -8.71
N LYS A 67 0.50 -6.41 -8.74
CA LYS A 67 1.00 -7.03 -9.96
C LYS A 67 0.03 -8.10 -10.48
N LYS A 68 -0.78 -8.68 -9.62
CA LYS A 68 -1.77 -9.68 -10.01
C LYS A 68 -2.96 -9.02 -10.72
N TRP A 69 -3.53 -9.68 -11.72
CA TRP A 69 -4.73 -9.23 -12.40
C TRP A 69 -5.90 -9.10 -11.42
N VAL A 70 -6.56 -7.96 -11.45
CA VAL A 70 -7.74 -7.66 -10.64
C VAL A 70 -8.91 -7.44 -11.58
N ARG A 71 -9.99 -8.20 -11.39
CA ARG A 71 -11.22 -8.05 -12.16
C ARG A 71 -12.05 -6.89 -11.61
N ARG A 72 -12.46 -5.99 -12.50
CA ARG A 72 -13.38 -4.90 -12.17
C ARG A 72 -14.83 -5.30 -12.46
N LYS A 73 -15.77 -4.58 -11.84
CA LYS A 73 -17.21 -4.80 -12.05
C LYS A 73 -17.62 -4.64 -13.50
N THR A 74 -16.91 -3.84 -14.28
CA THR A 74 -17.15 -3.62 -15.70
C THR A 74 -16.70 -4.79 -16.58
N GLY A 75 -16.06 -5.80 -16.01
CA GLY A 75 -15.53 -6.95 -16.74
C GLY A 75 -14.08 -6.79 -17.19
N PHE A 76 -13.49 -5.62 -17.07
CA PHE A 76 -12.08 -5.41 -17.41
C PHE A 76 -11.17 -5.92 -16.31
N PHE A 77 -9.98 -6.38 -16.72
CA PHE A 77 -8.91 -6.77 -15.81
C PHE A 77 -7.82 -5.70 -15.83
N VAL A 78 -7.31 -5.37 -14.66
CA VAL A 78 -6.22 -4.39 -14.50
C VAL A 78 -5.12 -4.96 -13.63
N ARG A 79 -3.90 -4.50 -13.87
CA ARG A 79 -2.75 -4.81 -13.02
C ARG A 79 -1.72 -3.70 -13.12
N ALA A 80 -0.86 -3.63 -12.11
CA ALA A 80 0.31 -2.75 -12.12
C ALA A 80 1.58 -3.58 -12.37
N GLY A 81 2.68 -2.91 -12.63
CA GLY A 81 3.98 -3.57 -12.79
C GLY A 81 4.59 -4.04 -11.47
N GLU A 82 4.15 -3.48 -10.35
CA GLU A 82 4.72 -3.76 -9.04
C GLU A 82 3.65 -3.72 -7.97
N ASN A 83 3.89 -4.46 -6.88
CA ASN A 83 3.10 -4.36 -5.66
C ASN A 83 3.59 -3.16 -4.86
N ARG A 84 2.70 -2.25 -4.51
CA ARG A 84 3.05 -1.03 -3.77
C ARG A 84 2.07 -0.74 -2.65
N VAL A 85 2.58 -0.11 -1.59
CA VAL A 85 1.78 0.35 -0.46
C VAL A 85 2.12 1.80 -0.14
N VAL A 86 1.16 2.51 0.46
CA VAL A 86 1.36 3.83 1.04
C VAL A 86 1.29 3.69 2.55
N LEU A 87 2.27 4.25 3.25
CA LEU A 87 2.36 4.13 4.69
C LEU A 87 1.48 5.14 5.42
N LEU A 88 0.90 4.68 6.52
CA LEU A 88 0.09 5.49 7.41
C LEU A 88 0.71 5.51 8.80
N ASP A 89 0.45 6.58 9.55
CA ASP A 89 0.81 6.64 10.96
C ASP A 89 -0.32 6.05 11.84
N ASN A 90 -0.20 6.14 13.16
CA ASN A 90 -1.19 5.62 14.11
C ASN A 90 -2.56 6.29 14.02
N LYS A 91 -2.63 7.48 13.41
CA LYS A 91 -3.85 8.27 13.32
C LYS A 91 -4.48 8.19 11.93
N ASP A 92 -4.15 7.16 11.17
CA ASP A 92 -4.61 6.95 9.80
C ASP A 92 -4.25 8.09 8.84
N LYS A 93 -3.20 8.85 9.16
CA LYS A 93 -2.67 9.90 8.29
C LYS A 93 -1.51 9.37 7.48
N MET A 94 -1.37 9.86 6.26
CA MET A 94 -0.22 9.49 5.41
C MET A 94 1.09 9.95 6.05
N LEU A 95 2.06 9.05 6.11
CA LEU A 95 3.40 9.35 6.61
C LEU A 95 4.15 10.26 5.64
N GLY A 96 4.03 10.00 4.34
CA GLY A 96 4.63 10.83 3.29
C GLY A 96 3.65 11.87 2.75
N LYS A 97 4.16 12.85 2.00
CA LYS A 97 3.36 13.92 1.41
C LYS A 97 3.09 13.74 -0.07
N ALA A 98 3.75 12.81 -0.73
CA ALA A 98 3.60 12.57 -2.15
C ALA A 98 3.50 11.07 -2.43
N VAL A 99 2.76 10.73 -3.47
CA VAL A 99 2.59 9.34 -3.91
C VAL A 99 3.22 9.20 -5.30
N LYS A 100 4.11 8.24 -5.46
CA LYS A 100 4.80 7.96 -6.72
C LYS A 100 4.20 6.74 -7.40
N GLY A 101 4.12 6.82 -8.73
CA GLY A 101 3.64 5.73 -9.55
C GLY A 101 2.12 5.61 -9.60
N PRO A 102 1.60 4.63 -10.34
CA PRO A 102 0.17 4.47 -10.54
C PRO A 102 -0.53 3.94 -9.29
N VAL A 103 -1.76 4.41 -9.09
CA VAL A 103 -2.63 4.03 -7.98
C VAL A 103 -3.93 3.49 -8.56
N ALA A 104 -4.44 2.40 -8.02
CA ALA A 104 -5.66 1.78 -8.50
C ALA A 104 -6.92 2.57 -8.11
N LEU A 105 -7.88 2.61 -9.02
CA LEU A 105 -9.13 3.34 -8.80
C LEU A 105 -9.99 2.72 -7.70
N GLU A 106 -9.80 1.46 -7.38
CA GLU A 106 -10.54 0.74 -6.33
C GLU A 106 -10.42 1.39 -4.95
N LEU A 107 -9.40 2.24 -4.74
CA LEU A 107 -9.26 3.00 -3.50
C LEU A 107 -10.42 3.96 -3.26
N ARG A 108 -11.10 4.42 -4.32
CA ARG A 108 -12.28 5.28 -4.19
C ARG A 108 -13.43 4.56 -3.48
N GLU A 109 -13.61 3.29 -3.77
CA GLU A 109 -14.66 2.48 -3.15
C GLU A 109 -14.42 2.25 -1.66
N LYS A 110 -13.18 2.35 -1.22
CA LYS A 110 -12.78 2.20 0.18
C LYS A 110 -12.71 3.54 0.93
N ASN A 111 -13.21 4.62 0.33
CA ASN A 111 -13.20 5.97 0.91
C ASN A 111 -11.79 6.51 1.20
N ILE A 112 -10.81 6.09 0.41
CA ILE A 112 -9.42 6.53 0.55
C ILE A 112 -9.11 7.55 -0.56
N SER A 113 -9.89 8.63 -0.60
CA SER A 113 -9.79 9.63 -1.66
C SER A 113 -8.52 10.48 -1.58
N LYS A 114 -7.93 10.64 -0.40
CA LYS A 114 -6.75 11.47 -0.22
C LYS A 114 -5.54 10.94 -1.02
N ILE A 115 -5.34 9.65 -1.04
CA ILE A 115 -4.27 9.02 -1.81
C ILE A 115 -4.52 9.20 -3.31
N LEU A 116 -5.76 9.03 -3.76
CA LEU A 116 -6.14 9.25 -5.16
C LEU A 116 -5.90 10.69 -5.58
N PHE A 117 -6.17 11.64 -4.70
CA PHE A 117 -5.95 13.05 -4.97
C PHE A 117 -4.47 13.38 -5.17
N LEU A 118 -3.59 12.75 -4.42
CA LEU A 118 -2.15 12.94 -4.51
C LEU A 118 -1.48 12.15 -5.64
N ALA A 119 -2.14 11.13 -6.14
CA ALA A 119 -1.58 10.28 -7.19
C ALA A 119 -1.53 11.02 -8.53
N LYS A 120 -0.43 10.85 -9.26
CA LYS A 120 -0.28 11.43 -10.60
C LYS A 120 -0.96 10.59 -11.67
N VAL A 121 -1.03 9.29 -11.48
CA VAL A 121 -1.64 8.35 -12.42
C VAL A 121 -2.59 7.45 -11.66
N ILE A 122 -3.82 7.36 -12.13
CA ILE A 122 -4.86 6.48 -11.57
C ILE A 122 -5.29 5.51 -12.68
N PHE A 123 -5.32 4.25 -12.37
CA PHE A 123 -5.72 3.22 -13.35
C PHE A 123 -6.87 2.35 -12.89
#